data_b3f6f44a762f40b30437a9dae7a561dd
#
_entry.id   b3f6f44a762f40b30437a9dae7a561dd
#
_cell.length_a   1.000
_cell.length_b   1.000
_cell.length_c   1.000
_cell.angle_alpha   90.00
_cell.angle_beta   90.00
_cell.angle_gamma   90.00
#
_symmetry.space_group_name_H-M   'P 1'
#
loop_
_entity.id
_entity.type
_entity.pdbx_description
1 polymer ?
#
loop_
_entity_poly.entity_id
_entity_poly.type
_entity_poly.pdbx_seq_one_letter_code
_entity_poly.pdbx_strand_id
1 'polypeptide(L)'
;MDALRREMDTLKPNVRKTLMSSQAINSMKKRILMIYLLVRLGLVYHFENEIKESLKEGFQKIEEMMAGTDDLYTTSIIFWVFKTYGHHISTCKHSLPRHVMTYFRNLKGNNGMYKKCLSGDAKGLLALYEAAHLGTTTDYIMDEALSFASTHLELLASDATCPPHLSLHIQNALTLSQHRKMEIVVAMEYIPFYEQEEDHDKMLLRFANLNFNLLQLY
;
A
#
# COMPACT_ATOMS: atom_id res chain seq x y z
N MET A 1 25.07 12.15 -15.07
CA MET A 1 24.56 12.43 -13.72
C MET A 1 23.70 13.70 -13.68
N ASP A 2 24.23 14.85 -14.12
CA ASP A 2 23.51 16.14 -14.06
C ASP A 2 22.23 16.21 -14.94
N ALA A 3 22.21 15.52 -16.08
CA ALA A 3 21.02 15.44 -16.92
C ALA A 3 19.85 14.71 -16.23
N LEU A 4 20.14 13.57 -15.57
CA LEU A 4 19.14 12.80 -14.82
C LEU A 4 18.58 13.62 -13.65
N ARG A 5 19.43 14.34 -12.92
CA ARG A 5 18.99 15.21 -11.82
C ARG A 5 18.08 16.33 -12.31
N ARG A 6 18.45 17.02 -13.39
CA ARG A 6 17.64 18.09 -13.97
C ARG A 6 16.26 17.58 -14.41
N GLU A 7 16.23 16.42 -15.06
CA GLU A 7 14.95 15.81 -15.45
C GLU A 7 14.09 15.48 -14.22
N MET A 8 14.68 14.90 -13.18
CA MET A 8 14.00 14.61 -11.93
C MET A 8 13.45 15.88 -11.26
N ASP A 9 14.23 16.97 -11.24
CA ASP A 9 13.80 18.25 -10.68
C ASP A 9 12.62 18.87 -11.44
N THR A 10 12.47 18.58 -12.74
CA THR A 10 11.30 19.02 -13.52
C THR A 10 10.03 18.21 -13.23
N LEU A 11 10.16 16.94 -12.85
CA LEU A 11 9.03 16.06 -12.55
C LEU A 11 8.52 16.25 -11.11
N LYS A 12 9.41 16.55 -10.17
CA LYS A 12 9.13 16.66 -8.73
C LYS A 12 7.96 17.61 -8.39
N PRO A 13 7.82 18.82 -8.98
CA PRO A 13 6.70 19.71 -8.70
C PRO A 13 5.33 19.11 -9.09
N ASN A 14 5.28 18.33 -10.16
CA ASN A 14 4.05 17.70 -10.62
C ASN A 14 3.59 16.60 -9.65
N VAL A 15 4.51 15.75 -9.18
CA VAL A 15 4.23 14.74 -8.15
C VAL A 15 3.76 15.41 -6.86
N ARG A 16 4.42 16.50 -6.43
CA ARG A 16 4.02 17.30 -5.27
C ARG A 16 2.60 17.85 -5.42
N LYS A 17 2.26 18.40 -6.58
CA LYS A 17 0.92 18.92 -6.86
C LYS A 17 -0.15 17.83 -6.76
N THR A 18 0.15 16.63 -7.28
CA THR A 18 -0.77 15.49 -7.19
C THR A 18 -0.98 15.06 -5.73
N LEU A 19 0.11 14.99 -4.94
CA LEU A 19 0.07 14.62 -3.52
C LEU A 19 -0.70 15.64 -2.68
N MET A 20 -0.61 16.94 -2.99
CA MET A 20 -1.25 18.02 -2.22
C MET A 20 -2.61 18.46 -2.80
N SER A 21 -3.12 17.77 -3.82
CA SER A 21 -4.39 18.15 -4.46
C SER A 21 -5.59 17.96 -3.53
N SER A 22 -6.45 18.99 -3.44
CA SER A 22 -7.79 19.03 -2.80
C SER A 22 -7.98 18.36 -1.42
N GLN A 23 -8.75 18.99 -0.53
CA GLN A 23 -9.05 18.51 0.84
C GLN A 23 -10.33 17.65 0.96
N ALA A 24 -10.99 17.30 -0.14
CA ALA A 24 -12.16 16.43 -0.12
C ALA A 24 -11.77 14.99 0.30
N ILE A 25 -12.68 14.23 0.93
CA ILE A 25 -12.41 12.89 1.46
C ILE A 25 -11.90 11.92 0.41
N ASN A 26 -12.50 11.93 -0.78
CA ASN A 26 -12.04 11.08 -1.88
C ASN A 26 -10.62 11.45 -2.35
N SER A 27 -10.25 12.72 -2.25
CA SER A 27 -8.89 13.15 -2.55
C SER A 27 -7.92 12.80 -1.41
N MET A 28 -8.39 12.75 -0.16
CA MET A 28 -7.60 12.27 0.96
C MET A 28 -7.27 10.78 0.82
N LYS A 29 -8.24 9.93 0.45
CA LYS A 29 -7.98 8.52 0.11
C LYS A 29 -6.92 8.40 -0.99
N LYS A 30 -7.05 9.17 -2.08
CA LYS A 30 -6.07 9.19 -3.17
C LYS A 30 -4.67 9.61 -2.70
N ARG A 31 -4.56 10.58 -1.77
CA ARG A 31 -3.27 10.97 -1.18
C ARG A 31 -2.66 9.82 -0.37
N ILE A 32 -3.44 9.10 0.43
CA ILE A 32 -2.94 7.94 1.20
C ILE A 32 -2.48 6.82 0.25
N LEU A 33 -3.25 6.52 -0.79
CA LEU A 33 -2.84 5.58 -1.84
C LEU A 33 -1.57 6.04 -2.56
N MET A 34 -1.44 7.33 -2.83
CA MET A 34 -0.23 7.91 -3.42
C MET A 34 0.98 7.78 -2.48
N ILE A 35 0.82 8.00 -1.17
CA ILE A 35 1.89 7.78 -0.19
C ILE A 35 2.36 6.32 -0.21
N TYR A 36 1.42 5.36 -0.22
CA TYR A 36 1.75 3.95 -0.36
C TYR A 36 2.57 3.67 -1.62
N LEU A 37 2.17 4.25 -2.75
CA LEU A 37 2.86 4.10 -4.03
C LEU A 37 4.27 4.72 -3.99
N LEU A 38 4.42 5.90 -3.38
CA LEU A 38 5.73 6.53 -3.18
C LEU A 38 6.68 5.66 -2.33
N VAL A 39 6.15 4.99 -1.30
CA VAL A 39 6.93 4.03 -0.50
C VAL A 39 7.39 2.86 -1.37
N ARG A 40 6.48 2.27 -2.14
CA ARG A 40 6.77 1.12 -3.02
C ARG A 40 7.80 1.44 -4.10
N LEU A 41 7.81 2.68 -4.58
CA LEU A 41 8.72 3.17 -5.61
C LEU A 41 10.04 3.77 -5.05
N GLY A 42 10.23 3.77 -3.71
CA GLY A 42 11.42 4.32 -3.07
C GLY A 42 11.58 5.83 -3.19
N LEU A 43 10.47 6.58 -3.21
CA LEU A 43 10.44 8.02 -3.48
C LEU A 43 10.11 8.89 -2.26
N VAL A 44 9.91 8.28 -1.09
CA VAL A 44 9.43 8.94 0.13
C VAL A 44 10.28 10.15 0.53
N TYR A 45 11.59 10.00 0.51
CA TYR A 45 12.53 11.03 0.98
C TYR A 45 12.50 12.33 0.16
N HIS A 46 11.90 12.30 -1.04
CA HIS A 46 11.68 13.51 -1.84
C HIS A 46 10.50 14.35 -1.37
N PHE A 47 9.57 13.76 -0.57
CA PHE A 47 8.26 14.33 -0.24
C PHE A 47 7.91 14.22 1.26
N GLU A 48 8.92 14.15 2.15
CA GLU A 48 8.73 13.92 3.59
C GLU A 48 7.77 14.93 4.26
N ASN A 49 7.87 16.21 3.91
CA ASN A 49 7.04 17.25 4.51
C ASN A 49 5.59 17.13 4.06
N GLU A 50 5.37 16.91 2.76
CA GLU A 50 4.05 16.73 2.17
C GLU A 50 3.37 15.46 2.68
N ILE A 51 4.14 14.39 2.88
CA ILE A 51 3.67 13.14 3.47
C ILE A 51 3.26 13.36 4.92
N LYS A 52 4.09 14.02 5.74
CA LYS A 52 3.77 14.32 7.14
C LYS A 52 2.48 15.14 7.28
N GLU A 53 2.31 16.16 6.43
CA GLU A 53 1.10 16.99 6.42
C GLU A 53 -0.13 16.16 6.02
N SER A 54 -0.02 15.38 4.94
CA SER A 54 -1.10 14.51 4.45
C SER A 54 -1.50 13.45 5.47
N LEU A 55 -0.53 12.85 6.17
CA LEU A 55 -0.79 11.86 7.21
C LEU A 55 -1.48 12.49 8.42
N LYS A 56 -1.04 13.67 8.86
CA LYS A 56 -1.67 14.40 9.98
C LYS A 56 -3.13 14.72 9.68
N GLU A 57 -3.41 15.24 8.49
CA GLU A 57 -4.77 15.57 8.04
C GLU A 57 -5.62 14.30 7.85
N GLY A 58 -5.05 13.29 7.20
CA GLY A 58 -5.73 12.03 6.94
C GLY A 58 -6.07 11.26 8.22
N PHE A 59 -5.20 11.32 9.22
CA PHE A 59 -5.44 10.70 10.51
C PHE A 59 -6.63 11.31 11.26
N GLN A 60 -6.80 12.63 11.17
CA GLN A 60 -7.96 13.32 11.74
C GLN A 60 -9.28 12.93 11.07
N LYS A 61 -9.24 12.53 9.79
CA LYS A 61 -10.41 12.16 8.98
C LYS A 61 -10.53 10.64 8.73
N ILE A 62 -9.77 9.83 9.47
CA ILE A 62 -9.67 8.39 9.18
C ILE A 62 -11.02 7.67 9.30
N GLU A 63 -11.85 8.04 10.27
CA GLU A 63 -13.18 7.46 10.46
C GLU A 63 -14.08 7.73 9.24
N GLU A 64 -14.04 8.95 8.76
CA GLU A 64 -14.82 9.39 7.61
C GLU A 64 -14.34 8.73 6.30
N MET A 65 -13.01 8.59 6.16
CA MET A 65 -12.43 7.84 5.04
C MET A 65 -12.85 6.37 5.07
N MET A 66 -12.82 5.74 6.23
CA MET A 66 -13.14 4.33 6.38
C MET A 66 -14.63 4.04 6.23
N ALA A 67 -15.51 4.94 6.71
CA ALA A 67 -16.97 4.79 6.58
C ALA A 67 -17.46 4.73 5.13
N GLY A 68 -16.72 5.34 4.19
CA GLY A 68 -17.04 5.33 2.76
C GLY A 68 -16.13 4.44 1.92
N THR A 69 -15.48 3.42 2.51
CA THR A 69 -14.59 2.51 1.79
C THR A 69 -15.12 1.09 1.92
N ASP A 70 -15.46 0.47 0.79
CA ASP A 70 -16.03 -0.88 0.72
C ASP A 70 -15.09 -1.90 0.06
N ASP A 71 -13.92 -1.46 -0.43
CA ASP A 71 -12.95 -2.33 -1.08
C ASP A 71 -11.77 -2.73 -0.16
N LEU A 72 -11.34 -3.98 -0.34
CA LEU A 72 -10.27 -4.59 0.45
C LEU A 72 -8.93 -3.88 0.24
N TYR A 73 -8.63 -3.51 -1.00
CA TYR A 73 -7.36 -2.89 -1.39
C TYR A 73 -7.15 -1.55 -0.67
N THR A 74 -8.09 -0.62 -0.83
CA THR A 74 -7.99 0.73 -0.24
C THR A 74 -7.95 0.66 1.29
N THR A 75 -8.79 -0.18 1.91
CA THR A 75 -8.82 -0.34 3.36
C THR A 75 -7.50 -0.86 3.91
N SER A 76 -6.95 -1.89 3.28
CA SER A 76 -5.68 -2.50 3.70
C SER A 76 -4.52 -1.52 3.56
N ILE A 77 -4.49 -0.72 2.48
CA ILE A 77 -3.47 0.32 2.28
C ILE A 77 -3.58 1.43 3.32
N ILE A 78 -4.79 1.93 3.61
CA ILE A 78 -4.99 2.95 4.66
C ILE A 78 -4.42 2.43 6.00
N PHE A 79 -4.79 1.21 6.38
CA PHE A 79 -4.25 0.59 7.60
C PHE A 79 -2.72 0.49 7.55
N TRP A 80 -2.17 -0.05 6.45
CA TRP A 80 -0.72 -0.24 6.26
C TRP A 80 0.04 1.09 6.40
N VAL A 81 -0.41 2.15 5.70
CA VAL A 81 0.25 3.46 5.70
C VAL A 81 0.28 4.05 7.10
N PHE A 82 -0.85 4.12 7.81
CA PHE A 82 -0.87 4.70 9.14
C PHE A 82 -0.07 3.89 10.16
N LYS A 83 -0.07 2.56 10.07
CA LYS A 83 0.77 1.70 10.93
C LYS A 83 2.26 1.92 10.67
N THR A 84 2.68 1.97 9.41
CA THR A 84 4.08 2.18 9.00
C THR A 84 4.62 3.51 9.53
N TYR A 85 3.80 4.56 9.53
CA TYR A 85 4.21 5.87 10.03
C TYR A 85 3.95 6.10 11.53
N GLY A 86 3.77 5.03 12.29
CA GLY A 86 3.73 5.07 13.77
C GLY A 86 2.43 5.58 14.37
N HIS A 87 1.37 5.73 13.57
CA HIS A 87 0.06 5.98 14.10
C HIS A 87 -0.50 4.69 14.69
N HIS A 88 -0.58 4.62 16.01
CA HIS A 88 -1.09 3.46 16.73
C HIS A 88 -2.56 3.22 16.41
N ILE A 89 -2.80 2.39 15.40
CA ILE A 89 -4.11 1.80 15.15
C ILE A 89 -4.19 0.61 16.11
N SER A 90 -4.53 0.89 17.36
CA SER A 90 -4.63 -0.12 18.42
C SER A 90 -6.00 -0.78 18.40
N THR A 91 -6.03 -2.09 18.60
CA THR A 91 -7.24 -2.87 18.88
C THR A 91 -7.82 -2.59 20.27
N CYS A 92 -7.09 -1.89 21.15
CA CYS A 92 -7.52 -1.52 22.49
C CYS A 92 -8.46 -0.31 22.49
N LYS A 93 -9.45 -0.35 23.35
CA LYS A 93 -10.68 0.46 23.47
C LYS A 93 -10.56 1.99 23.49
N HIS A 94 -9.37 2.60 23.35
CA HIS A 94 -9.18 4.04 23.60
C HIS A 94 -8.40 4.86 22.55
N SER A 95 -7.89 4.26 21.47
CA SER A 95 -7.19 5.09 20.45
C SER A 95 -7.27 4.49 19.06
N LEU A 96 -8.30 4.84 18.32
CA LEU A 96 -8.49 4.67 16.89
C LEU A 96 -9.54 3.69 16.37
N PRO A 97 -9.95 3.97 15.08
CA PRO A 97 -11.37 3.82 14.84
C PRO A 97 -11.74 2.36 14.88
N ARG A 98 -12.71 2.07 15.70
CA ARG A 98 -13.47 0.81 15.66
C ARG A 98 -13.82 0.41 14.22
N HIS A 99 -13.91 1.39 13.32
CA HIS A 99 -14.28 1.20 11.92
C HIS A 99 -13.26 0.40 11.12
N VAL A 100 -11.94 0.60 11.29
CA VAL A 100 -10.91 -0.16 10.56
C VAL A 100 -10.98 -1.64 10.93
N MET A 101 -10.97 -1.93 12.25
CA MET A 101 -11.06 -3.31 12.70
C MET A 101 -12.44 -3.93 12.48
N THR A 102 -13.50 -3.10 12.52
CA THR A 102 -14.85 -3.53 12.15
C THR A 102 -14.90 -3.90 10.67
N TYR A 103 -14.21 -3.14 9.79
CA TYR A 103 -14.13 -3.51 8.39
C TYR A 103 -13.50 -4.90 8.21
N PHE A 104 -12.34 -5.16 8.80
CA PHE A 104 -11.71 -6.49 8.70
C PHE A 104 -12.56 -7.61 9.31
N ARG A 105 -13.33 -7.33 10.37
CA ARG A 105 -14.34 -8.27 10.87
C ARG A 105 -15.47 -8.51 9.88
N ASN A 106 -15.93 -7.48 9.19
CA ASN A 106 -17.01 -7.57 8.21
C ASN A 106 -16.62 -8.27 6.90
N LEU A 107 -15.30 -8.49 6.68
CA LEU A 107 -14.81 -9.36 5.61
C LEU A 107 -15.20 -10.83 5.84
N LYS A 108 -15.53 -11.19 7.09
CA LYS A 108 -16.09 -12.50 7.43
C LYS A 108 -17.58 -12.54 7.18
N GLY A 109 -18.06 -13.67 6.71
CA GLY A 109 -19.47 -13.98 6.62
C GLY A 109 -20.07 -14.37 7.99
N ASN A 110 -21.36 -14.60 8.02
CA ASN A 110 -22.11 -15.01 9.23
C ASN A 110 -21.59 -16.34 9.84
N ASN A 111 -20.86 -17.13 9.07
CA ASN A 111 -20.22 -18.38 9.50
C ASN A 111 -18.82 -18.18 10.10
N GLY A 112 -18.36 -16.95 10.29
CA GLY A 112 -17.04 -16.63 10.80
C GLY A 112 -15.88 -16.81 9.80
N MET A 113 -16.14 -17.30 8.59
CA MET A 113 -15.16 -17.48 7.52
C MET A 113 -15.10 -16.24 6.63
N TYR A 114 -13.93 -15.96 6.02
CA TYR A 114 -13.80 -14.87 5.04
C TYR A 114 -14.72 -15.10 3.83
N LYS A 115 -15.26 -14.01 3.30
CA LYS A 115 -16.17 -14.05 2.15
C LYS A 115 -15.44 -14.57 0.91
N LYS A 116 -16.04 -15.54 0.22
CA LYS A 116 -15.47 -16.15 -0.99
C LYS A 116 -15.22 -15.16 -2.13
N CYS A 117 -15.97 -14.06 -2.20
CA CYS A 117 -15.76 -13.02 -3.22
C CYS A 117 -14.38 -12.33 -3.13
N LEU A 118 -13.69 -12.46 -2.00
CA LEU A 118 -12.36 -11.86 -1.79
C LEU A 118 -11.24 -12.73 -2.37
N SER A 119 -11.47 -14.03 -2.59
CA SER A 119 -10.43 -14.97 -3.01
C SER A 119 -9.86 -14.71 -4.42
N GLY A 120 -10.58 -13.97 -5.27
CA GLY A 120 -10.16 -13.58 -6.61
C GLY A 120 -9.53 -12.19 -6.71
N ASP A 121 -9.53 -11.41 -5.63
CA ASP A 121 -8.97 -10.05 -5.60
C ASP A 121 -7.47 -10.10 -5.23
N ALA A 122 -6.62 -10.38 -6.21
CA ALA A 122 -5.18 -10.49 -5.99
C ALA A 122 -4.55 -9.21 -5.42
N LYS A 123 -4.95 -8.02 -5.89
CA LYS A 123 -4.45 -6.73 -5.39
C LYS A 123 -4.89 -6.48 -3.95
N GLY A 124 -6.15 -6.74 -3.65
CA GLY A 124 -6.70 -6.64 -2.30
C GLY A 124 -6.07 -7.63 -1.33
N LEU A 125 -5.86 -8.88 -1.76
CA LEU A 125 -5.20 -9.91 -0.95
C LEU A 125 -3.73 -9.58 -0.68
N LEU A 126 -2.98 -9.06 -1.66
CA LEU A 126 -1.61 -8.59 -1.45
C LEU A 126 -1.55 -7.43 -0.46
N ALA A 127 -2.45 -6.45 -0.60
CA ALA A 127 -2.52 -5.34 0.33
C ALA A 127 -2.89 -5.79 1.75
N LEU A 128 -3.82 -6.74 1.87
CA LEU A 128 -4.20 -7.34 3.16
C LEU A 128 -3.04 -8.12 3.79
N TYR A 129 -2.33 -8.91 3.00
CA TYR A 129 -1.16 -9.67 3.44
C TYR A 129 -0.09 -8.76 4.04
N GLU A 130 0.29 -7.69 3.33
CA GLU A 130 1.28 -6.72 3.80
C GLU A 130 0.78 -5.95 5.04
N ALA A 131 -0.49 -5.59 5.07
CA ALA A 131 -1.11 -4.93 6.21
C ALA A 131 -1.15 -5.83 7.46
N ALA A 132 -1.46 -7.11 7.28
CA ALA A 132 -1.56 -8.07 8.37
C ALA A 132 -0.21 -8.32 9.06
N HIS A 133 0.89 -8.24 8.34
CA HIS A 133 2.24 -8.31 8.90
C HIS A 133 2.59 -7.16 9.86
N LEU A 134 1.86 -6.05 9.83
CA LEU A 134 2.00 -4.95 10.78
C LEU A 134 1.07 -5.09 12.00
N GLY A 135 0.34 -6.18 12.09
CA GLY A 135 -0.46 -6.52 13.28
C GLY A 135 0.40 -6.64 14.53
N THR A 136 -0.18 -6.31 15.68
CA THR A 136 0.46 -6.52 16.98
C THR A 136 0.02 -7.87 17.57
N THR A 137 0.76 -8.37 18.56
CA THR A 137 0.48 -9.67 19.21
C THR A 137 -0.94 -9.79 19.82
N THR A 138 -1.65 -8.70 19.95
CA THR A 138 -3.04 -8.65 20.43
C THR A 138 -4.07 -8.60 19.30
N ASP A 139 -3.62 -8.56 18.05
CA ASP A 139 -4.46 -8.35 16.88
C ASP A 139 -4.81 -9.69 16.18
N TYR A 140 -5.46 -10.62 16.92
CA TYR A 140 -5.86 -11.93 16.38
C TYR A 140 -6.60 -11.86 15.02
N ILE A 141 -7.27 -10.74 14.73
CA ILE A 141 -7.94 -10.50 13.45
C ILE A 141 -6.90 -10.40 12.32
N MET A 142 -5.74 -9.80 12.59
CA MET A 142 -4.65 -9.70 11.62
C MET A 142 -3.98 -11.05 11.41
N ASP A 143 -3.83 -11.88 12.44
CA ASP A 143 -3.29 -13.24 12.31
C ASP A 143 -4.20 -14.11 11.42
N GLU A 144 -5.51 -14.03 11.61
CA GLU A 144 -6.47 -14.72 10.75
C GLU A 144 -6.48 -14.16 9.32
N ALA A 145 -6.37 -12.83 9.17
CA ALA A 145 -6.28 -12.17 7.87
C ALA A 145 -5.02 -12.59 7.12
N LEU A 146 -3.89 -12.70 7.83
CA LEU A 146 -2.63 -13.16 7.29
C LEU A 146 -2.73 -14.59 6.76
N SER A 147 -3.28 -15.50 7.57
CA SER A 147 -3.49 -16.90 7.16
C SER A 147 -4.41 -17.02 5.94
N PHE A 148 -5.52 -16.27 5.92
CA PHE A 148 -6.43 -16.23 4.78
C PHE A 148 -5.75 -15.70 3.52
N ALA A 149 -5.07 -14.55 3.62
CA ALA A 149 -4.41 -13.92 2.48
C ALA A 149 -3.29 -14.80 1.92
N SER A 150 -2.44 -15.38 2.78
CA SER A 150 -1.35 -16.29 2.36
C SER A 150 -1.88 -17.46 1.54
N THR A 151 -2.89 -18.17 2.07
CA THR A 151 -3.45 -19.35 1.41
C THR A 151 -4.00 -19.02 0.02
N HIS A 152 -4.73 -17.91 -0.10
CA HIS A 152 -5.32 -17.54 -1.39
C HIS A 152 -4.30 -16.97 -2.37
N LEU A 153 -3.28 -16.26 -1.89
CA LEU A 153 -2.17 -15.80 -2.72
C LEU A 153 -1.33 -16.96 -3.27
N GLU A 154 -1.08 -18.00 -2.48
CA GLU A 154 -0.40 -19.23 -2.94
C GLU A 154 -1.18 -19.91 -4.06
N LEU A 155 -2.51 -20.02 -3.91
CA LEU A 155 -3.39 -20.56 -4.94
C LEU A 155 -3.38 -19.71 -6.21
N LEU A 156 -3.49 -18.38 -6.09
CA LEU A 156 -3.46 -17.47 -7.23
C LEU A 156 -2.11 -17.50 -7.96
N ALA A 157 -0.99 -17.53 -7.22
CA ALA A 157 0.34 -17.60 -7.83
C ALA A 157 0.60 -18.91 -8.59
N SER A 158 -0.08 -19.98 -8.20
CA SER A 158 0.02 -21.31 -8.82
C SER A 158 -0.97 -21.49 -9.98
N ASP A 159 -1.92 -20.58 -10.17
CA ASP A 159 -2.90 -20.65 -11.24
C ASP A 159 -2.26 -20.30 -12.58
N ALA A 160 -2.43 -21.19 -13.59
CA ALA A 160 -1.91 -20.98 -14.93
C ALA A 160 -2.49 -19.77 -15.66
N THR A 161 -3.62 -19.23 -15.18
CA THR A 161 -4.27 -18.02 -15.75
C THR A 161 -3.74 -16.74 -15.12
N CYS A 162 -2.93 -16.82 -14.05
CA CYS A 162 -2.34 -15.65 -13.40
C CYS A 162 -1.28 -15.02 -14.31
N PRO A 163 -1.34 -13.69 -14.58
CA PRO A 163 -0.29 -13.02 -15.34
C PRO A 163 1.10 -13.23 -14.71
N PRO A 164 2.15 -13.52 -15.51
CA PRO A 164 3.48 -13.84 -14.97
C PRO A 164 4.07 -12.77 -14.04
N HIS A 165 3.86 -11.48 -14.35
CA HIS A 165 4.34 -10.38 -13.52
C HIS A 165 3.63 -10.32 -12.16
N LEU A 166 2.32 -10.64 -12.13
CA LEU A 166 1.53 -10.69 -10.90
C LEU A 166 1.92 -11.92 -10.07
N SER A 167 2.06 -13.10 -10.70
CA SER A 167 2.52 -14.31 -10.02
C SER A 167 3.90 -14.11 -9.37
N LEU A 168 4.86 -13.51 -10.10
CA LEU A 168 6.18 -13.17 -9.56
C LEU A 168 6.08 -12.19 -8.38
N HIS A 169 5.23 -11.16 -8.50
CA HIS A 169 5.04 -10.19 -7.43
C HIS A 169 4.45 -10.83 -6.16
N ILE A 170 3.48 -11.74 -6.31
CA ILE A 170 2.92 -12.52 -5.20
C ILE A 170 4.01 -13.40 -4.56
N GLN A 171 4.80 -14.12 -5.35
CA GLN A 171 5.88 -14.99 -4.85
C GLN A 171 6.93 -14.19 -4.06
N ASN A 172 7.32 -13.01 -4.56
CA ASN A 172 8.24 -12.11 -3.87
C ASN A 172 7.68 -11.63 -2.52
N ALA A 173 6.39 -11.34 -2.44
CA ALA A 173 5.72 -10.94 -1.21
C ALA A 173 5.63 -12.11 -0.20
N LEU A 174 5.28 -13.31 -0.66
CA LEU A 174 5.18 -14.50 0.18
C LEU A 174 6.55 -14.95 0.71
N THR A 175 7.62 -14.76 -0.07
CA THR A 175 8.99 -15.10 0.35
C THR A 175 9.47 -14.19 1.48
N LEU A 176 9.25 -12.89 1.34
CA LEU A 176 9.60 -11.89 2.34
C LEU A 176 8.67 -10.69 2.21
N SER A 177 7.88 -10.42 3.26
CA SER A 177 6.97 -9.27 3.28
C SER A 177 7.73 -7.94 3.21
N GLN A 178 7.10 -6.93 2.61
CA GLN A 178 7.71 -5.63 2.30
C GLN A 178 8.36 -4.96 3.52
N HIS A 179 7.71 -4.98 4.68
CA HIS A 179 8.20 -4.31 5.89
C HIS A 179 9.53 -4.87 6.42
N ARG A 180 9.96 -6.04 5.92
CA ARG A 180 11.25 -6.69 6.26
C ARG A 180 12.34 -6.43 5.21
N LYS A 181 11.99 -5.82 4.08
CA LYS A 181 12.93 -5.51 3.00
C LYS A 181 13.50 -4.11 3.18
N MET A 182 14.72 -3.89 2.68
CA MET A 182 15.25 -2.54 2.50
C MET A 182 14.46 -1.82 1.40
N GLU A 183 14.26 -0.52 1.53
CA GLU A 183 13.51 0.31 0.57
C GLU A 183 13.98 0.15 -0.87
N ILE A 184 15.31 0.07 -1.08
CA ILE A 184 15.89 -0.12 -2.41
C ILE A 184 15.50 -1.45 -3.05
N VAL A 185 15.38 -2.52 -2.24
CA VAL A 185 14.95 -3.85 -2.72
C VAL A 185 13.47 -3.83 -3.06
N VAL A 186 12.65 -3.15 -2.24
CA VAL A 186 11.23 -2.96 -2.52
C VAL A 186 11.04 -2.24 -3.85
N ALA A 187 11.77 -1.15 -4.08
CA ALA A 187 11.70 -0.38 -5.32
C ALA A 187 12.16 -1.21 -6.53
N MET A 188 13.26 -1.96 -6.39
CA MET A 188 13.78 -2.83 -7.44
C MET A 188 12.77 -3.89 -7.90
N GLU A 189 12.00 -4.46 -6.98
CA GLU A 189 10.98 -5.46 -7.29
C GLU A 189 9.68 -4.81 -7.81
N TYR A 190 9.33 -3.64 -7.28
CA TYR A 190 8.04 -3.03 -7.56
C TYR A 190 7.99 -2.21 -8.85
N ILE A 191 9.08 -1.54 -9.24
CA ILE A 191 9.13 -0.73 -10.47
C ILE A 191 8.77 -1.56 -11.71
N PRO A 192 9.37 -2.75 -11.97
CA PRO A 192 9.00 -3.58 -13.12
C PRO A 192 7.57 -4.11 -13.06
N PHE A 193 7.03 -4.38 -11.87
CA PHE A 193 5.63 -4.76 -11.68
C PHE A 193 4.70 -3.60 -12.06
N TYR A 194 4.98 -2.40 -11.51
CA TYR A 194 4.19 -1.20 -11.74
C TYR A 194 4.15 -0.78 -13.22
N GLU A 195 5.26 -0.96 -13.94
CA GLU A 195 5.34 -0.68 -15.39
C GLU A 195 4.36 -1.53 -16.22
N GLN A 196 4.04 -2.75 -15.77
CA GLN A 196 3.14 -3.68 -16.46
C GLN A 196 1.66 -3.48 -16.09
N GLU A 197 1.37 -2.65 -15.09
CA GLU A 197 0.00 -2.31 -14.72
C GLU A 197 -0.61 -1.34 -15.76
N GLU A 198 -1.84 -1.63 -16.23
CA GLU A 198 -2.50 -0.84 -17.28
C GLU A 198 -2.75 0.63 -16.87
N ASP A 199 -2.97 0.88 -15.59
CA ASP A 199 -3.32 2.17 -14.99
C ASP A 199 -2.15 2.90 -14.33
N HIS A 200 -0.89 2.48 -14.63
CA HIS A 200 0.28 3.13 -14.05
C HIS A 200 0.44 4.59 -14.50
N ASP A 201 0.84 5.45 -13.59
CA ASP A 201 1.19 6.84 -13.90
C ASP A 201 2.59 6.90 -14.54
N LYS A 202 2.64 7.24 -15.84
CA LYS A 202 3.89 7.29 -16.63
C LYS A 202 4.90 8.29 -16.08
N MET A 203 4.43 9.42 -15.55
CA MET A 203 5.30 10.44 -14.95
C MET A 203 5.93 9.91 -13.67
N LEU A 204 5.14 9.28 -12.82
CA LEU A 204 5.62 8.69 -11.58
C LEU A 204 6.58 7.53 -11.83
N LEU A 205 6.28 6.66 -12.79
CA LEU A 205 7.16 5.59 -13.22
C LEU A 205 8.50 6.15 -13.74
N ARG A 206 8.46 7.20 -14.57
CA ARG A 206 9.67 7.85 -15.07
C ARG A 206 10.52 8.43 -13.93
N PHE A 207 9.86 9.09 -12.97
CA PHE A 207 10.54 9.64 -11.79
C PHE A 207 11.19 8.52 -10.95
N ALA A 208 10.50 7.39 -10.74
CA ALA A 208 11.03 6.26 -10.01
C ALA A 208 12.25 5.64 -10.71
N ASN A 209 12.20 5.43 -12.02
CA ASN A 209 13.32 4.93 -12.81
C ASN A 209 14.54 5.86 -12.75
N LEU A 210 14.33 7.17 -12.86
CA LEU A 210 15.42 8.16 -12.74
C LEU A 210 16.05 8.10 -11.35
N ASN A 211 15.22 8.06 -10.31
CA ASN A 211 15.67 7.97 -8.92
C ASN A 211 16.49 6.69 -8.67
N PHE A 212 15.96 5.55 -9.10
CA PHE A 212 16.62 4.26 -8.93
C PHE A 212 17.99 4.23 -9.64
N ASN A 213 18.05 4.71 -10.89
CA ASN A 213 19.30 4.80 -11.64
C ASN A 213 20.32 5.73 -10.97
N LEU A 214 19.89 6.86 -10.40
CA LEU A 214 20.78 7.75 -9.66
C LEU A 214 21.35 7.09 -8.40
N LEU A 215 20.53 6.33 -7.67
CA LEU A 215 20.99 5.62 -6.47
C LEU A 215 22.03 4.52 -6.78
N GLN A 216 21.97 3.93 -7.97
CA GLN A 216 22.95 2.91 -8.40
C GLN A 216 24.31 3.51 -8.81
N LEU A 217 24.39 4.82 -9.00
CA LEU A 217 25.64 5.50 -9.39
C LEU A 217 26.48 5.94 -8.18
N TYR A 218 26.03 5.67 -6.96
CA TYR A 218 26.72 5.92 -5.69
C TYR A 218 27.12 4.64 -5.00
#